data_22df47528fde4b47a61cef2f5e80fd71
#
_entry.id   22df47528fde4b47a61cef2f5e80fd71
#
_cell.length_a   1.000
_cell.length_b   1.000
_cell.length_c   1.000
_cell.angle_alpha   90.00
_cell.angle_beta   90.00
_cell.angle_gamma   90.00
#
_symmetry.space_group_name_H-M   'P 1'
#
loop_
_entity.id
_entity.type
_entity.pdbx_description
1 polymer ?
#
loop_
_entity_poly.entity_id
_entity_poly.type
_entity_poly.pdbx_seq_one_letter_code
_entity_poly.pdbx_strand_id
1 'polypeptide(L)'
;MTASLHHYLVITALGADRPGIVNTITRHVSSCGCNIEDSRLAMLGDEFTFIMLLSGTWNAITLIESTLPLKGAELDLLIVMKRTSAQPRPAQPLTVVVQVEVSDSPHIIERFTGLLDSNGMNIAELVSRIQPGDNAASPQLFIQVTAHSPASQNAAKIEQAFKDLCTELKAQGSINIVNYSQHDEQDGVS
;
A
#
# COMPACT_ATOMS: atom_id res chain seq x y z
N MET A 1 19.73 -28.15 -10.31
CA MET A 1 19.65 -27.10 -9.30
C MET A 1 18.16 -26.84 -9.05
N THR A 2 17.64 -27.41 -7.97
CA THR A 2 16.24 -27.19 -7.56
C THR A 2 16.09 -25.74 -7.15
N ALA A 3 15.31 -24.96 -7.90
CA ALA A 3 14.89 -23.64 -7.49
C ALA A 3 14.28 -23.78 -6.08
N SER A 4 14.89 -23.14 -5.09
CA SER A 4 14.36 -23.08 -3.75
C SER A 4 12.98 -22.44 -3.85
N LEU A 5 11.91 -23.23 -3.67
CA LEU A 5 10.54 -22.71 -3.65
C LEU A 5 10.44 -21.76 -2.44
N HIS A 6 10.47 -20.48 -2.72
CA HIS A 6 10.18 -19.46 -1.71
C HIS A 6 8.69 -19.48 -1.40
N HIS A 7 8.39 -19.53 -0.13
CA HIS A 7 7.04 -19.36 0.40
C HIS A 7 6.87 -17.95 0.93
N TYR A 8 5.67 -17.43 0.83
CA TYR A 8 5.38 -16.03 1.18
C TYR A 8 4.31 -15.97 2.26
N LEU A 9 4.48 -15.02 3.17
CA LEU A 9 3.56 -14.78 4.28
C LEU A 9 3.35 -13.27 4.46
N VAL A 10 2.10 -12.84 4.45
CA VAL A 10 1.74 -11.49 4.87
C VAL A 10 1.46 -11.52 6.36
N ILE A 11 2.04 -10.59 7.09
CA ILE A 11 1.85 -10.40 8.52
C ILE A 11 1.39 -8.97 8.77
N THR A 12 0.42 -8.81 9.67
CA THR A 12 0.03 -7.53 10.24
C THR A 12 0.19 -7.60 11.75
N ALA A 13 0.94 -6.66 12.32
CA ALA A 13 1.03 -6.43 13.75
C ALA A 13 0.34 -5.10 14.07
N LEU A 14 -0.57 -5.11 15.04
CA LEU A 14 -1.31 -3.94 15.49
C LEU A 14 -1.26 -3.87 17.01
N GLY A 15 -0.98 -2.70 17.57
CA GLY A 15 -0.99 -2.47 19.01
C GLY A 15 -0.38 -1.14 19.40
N ALA A 16 -0.32 -0.88 20.71
CA ALA A 16 0.23 0.35 21.25
C ALA A 16 1.72 0.51 20.92
N ASP A 17 2.12 1.71 20.50
CA ASP A 17 3.51 1.99 20.19
C ASP A 17 4.39 1.97 21.45
N ARG A 18 5.54 1.33 21.32
CA ARG A 18 6.58 1.29 22.36
C ARG A 18 7.97 1.33 21.72
N PRO A 19 8.91 2.07 22.31
CA PRO A 19 10.29 2.08 21.83
C PRO A 19 10.86 0.67 21.67
N GLY A 20 11.42 0.36 20.49
CA GLY A 20 12.07 -0.91 20.19
C GLY A 20 11.14 -2.05 19.76
N ILE A 21 9.80 -1.84 19.69
CA ILE A 21 8.86 -2.89 19.32
C ILE A 21 9.07 -3.37 17.89
N VAL A 22 9.28 -2.46 16.96
CA VAL A 22 9.56 -2.77 15.53
C VAL A 22 10.85 -3.58 15.41
N ASN A 23 11.91 -3.17 16.11
CA ASN A 23 13.18 -3.89 16.12
C ASN A 23 13.02 -5.30 16.71
N THR A 24 12.19 -5.47 17.75
CA THR A 24 11.91 -6.78 18.34
C THR A 24 11.22 -7.71 17.32
N ILE A 25 10.21 -7.19 16.59
CA ILE A 25 9.51 -7.96 15.58
C ILE A 25 10.44 -8.33 14.41
N THR A 26 11.18 -7.37 13.87
CA THR A 26 12.07 -7.60 12.71
C THR A 26 13.21 -8.55 13.05
N ARG A 27 13.76 -8.47 14.28
CA ARG A 27 14.76 -9.42 14.78
C ARG A 27 14.18 -10.83 14.89
N HIS A 28 12.95 -10.96 15.37
CA HIS A 28 12.28 -12.26 15.43
C HIS A 28 12.07 -12.86 14.04
N VAL A 29 11.61 -12.06 13.08
CA VAL A 29 11.49 -12.47 11.67
C VAL A 29 12.82 -13.00 11.13
N SER A 30 13.90 -12.25 11.32
CA SER A 30 15.25 -12.65 10.86
C SER A 30 15.74 -13.92 11.54
N SER A 31 15.48 -14.08 12.85
CA SER A 31 15.87 -15.28 13.61
C SER A 31 15.17 -16.55 13.14
N CYS A 32 14.00 -16.44 12.56
CA CYS A 32 13.27 -17.55 11.94
C CYS A 32 13.78 -17.91 10.52
N GLY A 33 14.74 -17.14 9.99
CA GLY A 33 15.28 -17.35 8.65
C GLY A 33 14.38 -16.80 7.53
N CYS A 34 13.48 -15.86 7.87
CA CYS A 34 12.66 -15.16 6.90
C CYS A 34 13.32 -13.85 6.46
N ASN A 35 13.06 -13.47 5.20
CA ASN A 35 13.42 -12.18 4.64
C ASN A 35 12.17 -11.27 4.57
N ILE A 36 12.35 -9.96 4.79
CA ILE A 36 11.29 -8.96 4.61
C ILE A 36 11.42 -8.42 3.19
N GLU A 37 10.44 -8.74 2.34
CA GLU A 37 10.39 -8.30 0.94
C GLU A 37 9.82 -6.90 0.78
N ASP A 38 8.80 -6.59 1.58
CA ASP A 38 8.12 -5.29 1.59
C ASP A 38 7.51 -5.06 2.96
N SER A 39 7.39 -3.80 3.36
CA SER A 39 6.75 -3.46 4.63
C SER A 39 6.17 -2.05 4.63
N ARG A 40 5.14 -1.86 5.44
CA ARG A 40 4.52 -0.56 5.71
C ARG A 40 4.28 -0.44 7.21
N LEU A 41 4.60 0.73 7.76
CA LEU A 41 4.33 1.08 9.14
C LEU A 41 3.58 2.40 9.18
N ALA A 42 2.52 2.45 9.96
CA ALA A 42 1.75 3.66 10.18
C ALA A 42 1.33 3.80 11.64
N MET A 43 1.30 5.04 12.13
CA MET A 43 0.69 5.40 13.40
C MET A 43 -0.72 5.91 13.14
N LEU A 44 -1.72 5.32 13.78
CA LEU A 44 -3.13 5.68 13.65
C LEU A 44 -3.75 5.81 15.05
N GLY A 45 -3.93 7.04 15.51
CA GLY A 45 -4.26 7.28 16.91
C GLY A 45 -3.09 6.91 17.83
N ASP A 46 -3.37 6.18 18.89
CA ASP A 46 -2.37 5.69 19.85
C ASP A 46 -1.78 4.32 19.45
N GLU A 47 -2.21 3.78 18.32
CA GLU A 47 -1.83 2.45 17.85
C GLU A 47 -0.91 2.55 16.63
N PHE A 48 0.05 1.63 16.54
CA PHE A 48 0.78 1.41 15.31
C PHE A 48 0.25 0.19 14.56
N THR A 49 0.38 0.21 13.28
CA THR A 49 0.20 -0.96 12.43
C THR A 49 1.46 -1.20 11.60
N PHE A 50 1.93 -2.43 11.57
CA PHE A 50 3.10 -2.84 10.82
C PHE A 50 2.76 -4.04 9.95
N ILE A 51 2.66 -3.81 8.64
CA ILE A 51 2.37 -4.85 7.65
C ILE A 51 3.69 -5.22 6.96
N MET A 52 3.93 -6.52 6.83
CA MET A 52 5.13 -7.07 6.18
C MET A 52 4.77 -8.18 5.22
N LEU A 53 5.44 -8.22 4.08
CA LEU A 53 5.52 -9.38 3.21
C LEU A 53 6.83 -10.10 3.49
N LEU A 54 6.75 -11.33 3.92
CA LEU A 54 7.91 -12.17 4.21
C LEU A 54 8.08 -13.24 3.14
N SER A 55 9.34 -13.60 2.88
CA SER A 55 9.71 -14.77 2.10
C SER A 55 10.64 -15.70 2.90
N GLY A 56 10.62 -16.97 2.59
CA GLY A 56 11.50 -17.94 3.22
C GLY A 56 11.27 -19.36 2.73
N THR A 57 12.06 -20.28 3.27
CA THR A 57 11.82 -21.71 3.06
C THR A 57 10.53 -22.13 3.75
N TRP A 58 9.97 -23.27 3.39
CA TRP A 58 8.80 -23.84 4.10
C TRP A 58 9.00 -23.87 5.61
N ASN A 59 10.18 -24.32 6.06
CA ASN A 59 10.49 -24.43 7.49
C ASN A 59 10.55 -23.05 8.16
N ALA A 60 11.14 -22.05 7.52
CA ALA A 60 11.21 -20.68 8.03
C ALA A 60 9.80 -20.08 8.20
N ILE A 61 8.95 -20.22 7.19
CA ILE A 61 7.56 -19.73 7.24
C ILE A 61 6.75 -20.46 8.32
N THR A 62 6.88 -21.79 8.42
CA THR A 62 6.19 -22.56 9.48
C THR A 62 6.69 -22.18 10.87
N LEU A 63 7.98 -21.89 11.02
CA LEU A 63 8.55 -21.46 12.29
C LEU A 63 8.00 -20.09 12.73
N ILE A 64 7.96 -19.11 11.82
CA ILE A 64 7.43 -17.79 12.14
C ILE A 64 5.92 -17.85 12.46
N GLU A 65 5.14 -18.65 11.71
CA GLU A 65 3.71 -18.85 11.97
C GLU A 65 3.43 -19.42 13.38
N SER A 66 4.32 -20.27 13.88
CA SER A 66 4.14 -20.87 15.21
C SER A 66 4.66 -20.01 16.35
N THR A 67 5.66 -19.17 16.10
CA THR A 67 6.36 -18.42 17.17
C THR A 67 5.94 -16.95 17.27
N LEU A 68 5.57 -16.33 16.16
CA LEU A 68 5.20 -14.90 16.17
C LEU A 68 3.93 -14.61 16.99
N PRO A 69 2.87 -15.45 17.01
CA PRO A 69 1.73 -15.21 17.87
C PRO A 69 2.08 -15.18 19.36
N LEU A 70 3.01 -16.02 19.80
CA LEU A 70 3.50 -16.00 21.18
C LEU A 70 4.25 -14.72 21.48
N LYS A 71 5.12 -14.29 20.56
CA LYS A 71 5.82 -13.02 20.67
C LYS A 71 4.86 -11.83 20.65
N GLY A 72 3.81 -11.90 19.83
CA GLY A 72 2.74 -10.90 19.82
C GLY A 72 2.03 -10.80 21.17
N ALA A 73 1.68 -11.93 21.79
CA ALA A 73 1.06 -11.96 23.11
C ALA A 73 1.98 -11.33 24.19
N GLU A 74 3.29 -11.62 24.16
CA GLU A 74 4.27 -11.01 25.07
C GLU A 74 4.37 -9.48 24.91
N LEU A 75 4.14 -9.00 23.68
CA LEU A 75 4.24 -7.59 23.32
C LEU A 75 2.88 -6.86 23.35
N ASP A 76 1.80 -7.56 23.71
CA ASP A 76 0.43 -7.05 23.66
C ASP A 76 0.04 -6.55 22.26
N LEU A 77 0.34 -7.37 21.24
CA LEU A 77 0.06 -7.11 19.85
C LEU A 77 -0.97 -8.09 19.28
N LEU A 78 -1.90 -7.57 18.51
CA LEU A 78 -2.72 -8.37 17.61
C LEU A 78 -1.88 -8.74 16.38
N ILE A 79 -1.67 -10.03 16.18
CA ILE A 79 -0.97 -10.58 15.02
C ILE A 79 -1.95 -11.27 14.11
N VAL A 80 -1.98 -10.86 12.84
CA VAL A 80 -2.73 -11.52 11.78
C VAL A 80 -1.76 -11.98 10.71
N MET A 81 -1.91 -13.24 10.28
CA MET A 81 -1.02 -13.83 9.28
C MET A 81 -1.83 -14.51 8.18
N LYS A 82 -1.34 -14.42 6.95
CA LYS A 82 -1.93 -15.10 5.79
C LYS A 82 -0.84 -15.51 4.81
N ARG A 83 -0.78 -16.80 4.48
CA ARG A 83 0.08 -17.28 3.38
C ARG A 83 -0.39 -16.68 2.07
N THR A 84 0.56 -16.30 1.24
CA THR A 84 0.32 -15.74 -0.08
C THR A 84 1.29 -16.36 -1.10
N SER A 85 1.12 -16.03 -2.36
CA SER A 85 2.04 -16.40 -3.43
C SER A 85 2.83 -15.17 -3.90
N ALA A 86 4.05 -15.39 -4.42
CA ALA A 86 4.68 -14.39 -5.25
C ALA A 86 3.80 -14.23 -6.50
N GLN A 87 3.01 -13.19 -6.55
CA GLN A 87 2.43 -12.82 -7.83
C GLN A 87 3.55 -12.13 -8.64
N PRO A 88 3.87 -12.64 -9.85
CA PRO A 88 4.57 -11.80 -10.81
C PRO A 88 3.73 -10.53 -10.92
N ARG A 89 4.31 -9.36 -10.67
CA ARG A 89 3.59 -8.10 -10.87
C ARG A 89 3.10 -8.13 -12.31
N PRO A 90 1.79 -8.17 -12.56
CA PRO A 90 1.30 -8.09 -13.92
C PRO A 90 1.86 -6.82 -14.52
N ALA A 91 2.17 -6.84 -15.81
CA ALA A 91 2.53 -5.62 -16.51
C ALA A 91 1.48 -4.56 -16.16
N GLN A 92 1.92 -3.47 -15.56
CA GLN A 92 1.05 -2.37 -15.15
C GLN A 92 1.24 -1.24 -16.16
N PRO A 93 0.52 -1.30 -17.29
CA PRO A 93 0.77 -0.37 -18.39
C PRO A 93 0.44 1.08 -18.00
N LEU A 94 -0.39 1.28 -16.99
CA LEU A 94 -0.77 2.60 -16.51
C LEU A 94 -0.71 2.67 -14.98
N THR A 95 0.07 3.62 -14.48
CA THR A 95 0.08 4.00 -13.07
C THR A 95 -0.43 5.43 -12.93
N VAL A 96 -1.36 5.64 -12.03
CA VAL A 96 -1.93 6.94 -11.71
C VAL A 96 -1.66 7.24 -10.25
N VAL A 97 -1.08 8.41 -9.99
CA VAL A 97 -0.90 8.95 -8.64
C VAL A 97 -1.70 10.24 -8.55
N VAL A 98 -2.68 10.27 -7.67
CA VAL A 98 -3.45 11.47 -7.37
C VAL A 98 -3.13 11.98 -5.97
N GLN A 99 -3.07 13.30 -5.84
CA GLN A 99 -2.97 14.00 -4.56
C GLN A 99 -4.05 15.06 -4.52
N VAL A 100 -4.78 15.13 -3.42
CA VAL A 100 -5.93 16.04 -3.27
C VAL A 100 -5.89 16.69 -1.90
N GLU A 101 -6.15 17.98 -1.86
CA GLU A 101 -6.44 18.74 -0.66
C GLU A 101 -7.84 19.36 -0.80
N VAL A 102 -8.70 19.10 0.16
CA VAL A 102 -10.09 19.54 0.12
C VAL A 102 -10.60 19.76 1.53
N SER A 103 -11.58 20.65 1.70
CA SER A 103 -12.26 20.79 2.99
C SER A 103 -12.87 19.46 3.41
N ASP A 104 -12.61 19.04 4.66
CA ASP A 104 -13.09 17.75 5.15
C ASP A 104 -14.61 17.71 5.16
N SER A 105 -15.15 16.68 4.54
CA SER A 105 -16.59 16.39 4.55
C SER A 105 -16.83 14.89 4.32
N PRO A 106 -18.00 14.37 4.73
CA PRO A 106 -18.35 12.98 4.47
C PRO A 106 -18.26 12.60 2.99
N HIS A 107 -17.89 11.35 2.72
CA HIS A 107 -17.85 10.72 1.40
C HIS A 107 -16.75 11.21 0.42
N ILE A 108 -15.86 12.11 0.80
CA ILE A 108 -14.82 12.62 -0.10
C ILE A 108 -13.92 11.47 -0.59
N ILE A 109 -13.42 10.62 0.31
CA ILE A 109 -12.56 9.49 -0.05
C ILE A 109 -13.29 8.56 -1.02
N GLU A 110 -14.56 8.25 -0.73
CA GLU A 110 -15.43 7.42 -1.59
C GLU A 110 -15.55 7.99 -3.01
N ARG A 111 -15.67 9.32 -3.13
CA ARG A 111 -15.76 9.98 -4.45
C ARG A 111 -14.51 9.78 -5.30
N PHE A 112 -13.33 9.96 -4.71
CA PHE A 112 -12.04 9.77 -5.42
C PHE A 112 -11.74 8.30 -5.69
N THR A 113 -12.02 7.40 -4.76
CA THR A 113 -11.84 5.96 -4.99
C THR A 113 -12.82 5.42 -6.02
N GLY A 114 -14.07 5.88 -6.00
CA GLY A 114 -15.10 5.52 -6.97
C GLY A 114 -14.78 6.01 -8.38
N LEU A 115 -14.15 7.18 -8.53
CA LEU A 115 -13.66 7.66 -9.81
C LEU A 115 -12.62 6.70 -10.40
N LEU A 116 -11.67 6.22 -9.60
CA LEU A 116 -10.64 5.28 -10.04
C LEU A 116 -11.25 3.93 -10.38
N ASP A 117 -12.13 3.40 -9.53
CA ASP A 117 -12.84 2.13 -9.74
C ASP A 117 -13.67 2.15 -11.04
N SER A 118 -14.45 3.21 -11.27
CA SER A 118 -15.27 3.36 -12.49
C SER A 118 -14.45 3.48 -13.78
N ASN A 119 -13.16 3.77 -13.66
CA ASN A 119 -12.20 3.76 -14.77
C ASN A 119 -11.32 2.49 -14.79
N GLY A 120 -11.72 1.42 -14.10
CA GLY A 120 -11.03 0.13 -14.13
C GLY A 120 -9.64 0.14 -13.48
N MET A 121 -9.41 1.05 -12.53
CA MET A 121 -8.15 1.17 -11.82
C MET A 121 -8.19 0.39 -10.50
N ASN A 122 -7.16 -0.39 -10.24
CA ASN A 122 -6.95 -1.05 -8.95
C ASN A 122 -6.12 -0.16 -8.03
N ILE A 123 -6.65 0.16 -6.84
CA ILE A 123 -5.93 0.95 -5.85
C ILE A 123 -4.84 0.08 -5.21
N ALA A 124 -3.59 0.53 -5.32
CA ALA A 124 -2.43 -0.12 -4.72
C ALA A 124 -2.07 0.48 -3.36
N GLU A 125 -2.26 1.80 -3.21
CA GLU A 125 -1.97 2.50 -1.97
C GLU A 125 -2.95 3.67 -1.80
N LEU A 126 -3.41 3.88 -0.57
CA LEU A 126 -4.22 5.03 -0.20
C LEU A 126 -3.73 5.55 1.14
N VAL A 127 -3.42 6.83 1.18
CA VAL A 127 -3.11 7.56 2.40
C VAL A 127 -4.05 8.75 2.49
N SER A 128 -4.70 8.91 3.64
CA SER A 128 -5.50 10.09 3.91
C SER A 128 -5.26 10.59 5.34
N ARG A 129 -5.30 11.91 5.52
CA ARG A 129 -5.13 12.53 6.83
C ARG A 129 -5.85 13.85 6.90
N ILE A 130 -6.45 14.14 8.04
CA ILE A 130 -7.00 15.45 8.34
C ILE A 130 -5.86 16.32 8.86
N GLN A 131 -5.73 17.51 8.29
CA GLN A 131 -4.77 18.51 8.69
C GLN A 131 -5.49 19.76 9.19
N PRO A 132 -4.91 20.49 10.17
CA PRO A 132 -5.44 21.80 10.52
C PRO A 132 -5.43 22.70 9.26
N GLY A 133 -6.57 23.29 8.92
CA GLY A 133 -6.63 24.29 7.86
C GLY A 133 -5.99 25.61 8.33
N ASP A 134 -5.79 26.53 7.39
CA ASP A 134 -5.23 27.87 7.64
C ASP A 134 -6.03 28.68 8.69
N ASN A 135 -7.32 28.30 8.87
CA ASN A 135 -8.17 28.75 9.95
C ASN A 135 -8.62 27.55 10.78
N ALA A 136 -8.53 27.62 12.10
CA ALA A 136 -8.92 26.57 13.03
C ALA A 136 -10.38 26.03 12.87
N ALA A 137 -11.18 26.67 12.02
CA ALA A 137 -12.59 26.36 11.78
C ALA A 137 -12.84 25.43 10.57
N SER A 138 -11.83 25.09 9.77
CA SER A 138 -12.05 24.31 8.53
C SER A 138 -10.91 23.30 8.34
N PRO A 139 -11.02 22.09 8.92
CA PRO A 139 -10.05 21.04 8.72
C PRO A 139 -9.95 20.70 7.23
N GLN A 140 -8.73 20.47 6.75
CA GLN A 140 -8.46 20.05 5.39
C GLN A 140 -8.17 18.53 5.38
N LEU A 141 -8.76 17.84 4.44
CA LEU A 141 -8.49 16.44 4.17
C LEU A 141 -7.45 16.36 3.05
N PHE A 142 -6.30 15.77 3.37
CA PHE A 142 -5.30 15.37 2.39
C PHE A 142 -5.54 13.92 2.00
N ILE A 143 -5.53 13.62 0.70
CA ILE A 143 -5.66 12.26 0.14
C ILE A 143 -4.55 12.06 -0.88
N GLN A 144 -3.88 10.92 -0.79
CA GLN A 144 -2.97 10.44 -1.83
C GLN A 144 -3.37 9.02 -2.20
N VAL A 145 -3.55 8.77 -3.49
CA VAL A 145 -3.89 7.43 -4.01
C VAL A 145 -2.94 7.08 -5.14
N THR A 146 -2.38 5.88 -5.06
CA THR A 146 -1.68 5.23 -6.18
C THR A 146 -2.56 4.10 -6.70
N ALA A 147 -2.86 4.12 -7.98
CA ALA A 147 -3.69 3.12 -8.65
C ALA A 147 -3.04 2.63 -9.94
N HIS A 148 -3.33 1.40 -10.30
CA HIS A 148 -2.80 0.74 -11.48
C HIS A 148 -3.92 0.18 -12.35
N SER A 149 -3.72 0.19 -13.66
CA SER A 149 -4.59 -0.51 -14.59
C SER A 149 -3.83 -1.66 -15.27
N PRO A 150 -4.43 -2.85 -15.33
CA PRO A 150 -3.87 -3.98 -16.08
C PRO A 150 -4.01 -3.83 -17.58
N ALA A 151 -4.84 -2.89 -18.05
CA ALA A 151 -5.10 -2.61 -19.45
C ALA A 151 -4.69 -1.18 -19.81
N SER A 152 -4.37 -0.97 -21.08
CA SER A 152 -4.18 0.38 -21.61
C SER A 152 -5.49 1.16 -21.51
N GLN A 153 -5.57 2.09 -20.59
CA GLN A 153 -6.71 2.97 -20.39
C GLN A 153 -6.48 4.32 -21.09
N ASN A 154 -7.56 5.01 -21.38
CA ASN A 154 -7.44 6.36 -21.90
C ASN A 154 -7.03 7.33 -20.77
N ALA A 155 -5.74 7.61 -20.68
CA ALA A 155 -5.16 8.50 -19.67
C ALA A 155 -5.83 9.89 -19.66
N ALA A 156 -6.14 10.44 -20.84
CA ALA A 156 -6.79 11.74 -20.96
C ALA A 156 -8.21 11.74 -20.37
N LYS A 157 -8.94 10.64 -20.50
CA LYS A 157 -10.27 10.50 -19.87
C LYS A 157 -10.18 10.49 -18.35
N ILE A 158 -9.21 9.77 -17.78
CA ILE A 158 -9.00 9.71 -16.34
C ILE A 158 -8.61 11.09 -15.80
N GLU A 159 -7.68 11.77 -16.48
CA GLU A 159 -7.24 13.11 -16.12
C GLU A 159 -8.40 14.11 -16.16
N GLN A 160 -9.24 14.08 -17.19
CA GLN A 160 -10.39 14.98 -17.29
C GLN A 160 -11.42 14.69 -16.18
N ALA A 161 -11.76 13.43 -15.95
CA ALA A 161 -12.69 13.04 -14.88
C ALA A 161 -12.18 13.47 -13.49
N PHE A 162 -10.87 13.40 -13.25
CA PHE A 162 -10.26 13.87 -12.03
C PHE A 162 -10.37 15.39 -11.88
N LYS A 163 -10.09 16.15 -12.92
CA LYS A 163 -10.23 17.63 -12.93
C LYS A 163 -11.67 18.07 -12.70
N ASP A 164 -12.62 17.39 -13.33
CA ASP A 164 -14.04 17.68 -13.15
C ASP A 164 -14.49 17.43 -11.70
N LEU A 165 -14.05 16.33 -11.11
CA LEU A 165 -14.34 16.02 -9.70
C LEU A 165 -13.70 17.02 -8.74
N CYS A 166 -12.46 17.42 -8.98
CA CYS A 166 -11.79 18.47 -8.17
C CYS A 166 -12.55 19.80 -8.25
N THR A 167 -13.03 20.17 -9.44
CA THR A 167 -13.83 21.39 -9.63
C THR A 167 -15.15 21.30 -8.89
N GLU A 168 -15.86 20.19 -8.99
CA GLU A 168 -17.13 19.94 -8.30
C GLU A 168 -16.97 20.07 -6.77
N LEU A 169 -15.92 19.46 -6.22
CA LEU A 169 -15.65 19.42 -4.78
C LEU A 169 -14.89 20.66 -4.27
N LYS A 170 -14.54 21.60 -5.16
CA LYS A 170 -13.66 22.74 -4.86
C LYS A 170 -12.34 22.30 -4.22
N ALA A 171 -11.83 21.16 -4.68
CA ALA A 171 -10.60 20.56 -4.22
C ALA A 171 -9.40 21.09 -5.02
N GLN A 172 -8.25 21.19 -4.35
CA GLN A 172 -6.97 21.37 -5.02
C GLN A 172 -6.37 19.97 -5.24
N GLY A 173 -6.09 19.62 -6.48
CA GLY A 173 -5.59 18.29 -6.78
C GLY A 173 -4.57 18.27 -7.90
N SER A 174 -3.67 17.31 -7.84
CA SER A 174 -2.72 16.97 -8.88
C SER A 174 -2.87 15.50 -9.27
N ILE A 175 -2.70 15.23 -10.55
CA ILE A 175 -2.69 13.88 -11.09
C ILE A 175 -1.43 13.68 -11.92
N ASN A 176 -0.71 12.60 -11.63
CA ASN A 176 0.44 12.16 -12.40
C ASN A 176 0.13 10.79 -13.01
N ILE A 177 0.26 10.67 -14.32
CA ILE A 177 -0.03 9.47 -15.06
C ILE A 177 1.24 8.98 -15.75
N VAL A 178 1.68 7.77 -15.41
CA VAL A 178 2.86 7.13 -15.99
C VAL A 178 2.40 5.93 -16.82
N ASN A 179 2.65 6.01 -18.12
CA ASN A 179 2.48 4.88 -19.04
C ASN A 179 3.82 4.14 -19.16
N TYR A 180 3.86 2.90 -18.70
CA TYR A 180 4.95 1.98 -19.00
C TYR A 180 4.65 1.31 -20.35
N SER A 181 4.77 2.07 -21.46
CA SER A 181 4.80 1.46 -22.77
C SER A 181 6.07 0.60 -22.86
N GLN A 182 5.93 -0.64 -23.30
CA GLN A 182 7.05 -1.54 -23.60
C GLN A 182 7.99 -0.85 -24.60
N HIS A 183 9.07 -0.27 -24.09
CA HIS A 183 10.26 0.09 -24.85
C HIS A 183 11.40 -0.69 -24.25
N ASP A 184 11.52 -1.97 -24.62
CA ASP A 184 12.75 -2.74 -24.53
C ASP A 184 12.59 -4.08 -25.28
N GLU A 185 12.34 -4.01 -26.59
CA GLU A 185 12.57 -5.13 -27.50
C GLU A 185 12.97 -4.61 -28.89
N GLN A 186 14.10 -3.89 -28.97
CA GLN A 186 14.83 -3.71 -30.22
C GLN A 186 16.21 -3.10 -29.93
N ASP A 187 17.11 -3.89 -29.37
CA ASP A 187 18.54 -3.72 -29.62
C ASP A 187 19.23 -5.03 -29.27
N GLY A 188 19.26 -5.94 -30.22
CA GLY A 188 19.95 -7.21 -30.02
C GLY A 188 19.96 -8.12 -31.24
N VAL A 189 20.12 -7.58 -32.45
CA VAL A 189 20.62 -8.37 -33.59
C VAL A 189 21.45 -7.47 -34.51
N SER A 190 22.73 -7.57 -34.32
CA SER A 190 23.76 -7.45 -35.40
C SER A 190 25.05 -8.04 -34.92
#